data_a2b037660e6b70871875f40e731d734d
#
_entry.id   a2b037660e6b70871875f40e731d734d
#
_cell.length_a   1.000
_cell.length_b   1.000
_cell.length_c   1.000
_cell.angle_alpha   90.00
_cell.angle_beta   90.00
_cell.angle_gamma   90.00
#
_symmetry.space_group_name_H-M   'P 1'
#
loop_
_entity.id
_entity.type
_entity.pdbx_description
1 polymer ?
#
loop_
_entity_poly.entity_id
_entity_poly.type
_entity_poly.pdbx_seq_one_letter_code
_entity_poly.pdbx_strand_id
1 'polypeptide(L)'
;MTKEDRQIRVLINEGLSIISLMKIRSDSLAGSNTNKLKETIKRLFPLISHDCPMISDILRNAENRLVENRMINAFSFGDIRTSLKVLKDNYCRPPKIFISHKSEDEDFVKALVKLLRLYIGSEAEKIFCSSVPNYKIGIGKDIYPEIKSQFEKHEVFMIIIHSPRYYESPICLNEMGAAWIQDTECCSFLTADCEYDDLKGVIDKKFISIKVNAKDATNRMNEFICKVLDFFNLPQLELSAFSQWESDRNEFLKEVCRLSTTAEKREKTKDKKSMQDSLSDFDNEHLKKWANCDDGECWIIETMDGSFIQIGEEEFCVNSGRERAEWDNFFERLIELGFAVIDRPNSDGSPIYKLKKAAYDYVESLKIWQSGG
;
A
#
# COMPACT_ATOMS: atom_id res chain seq x y z
N MET A 1 19.24 -7.16 4.99
CA MET A 1 20.51 -6.40 5.13
C MET A 1 20.89 -6.39 6.59
N THR A 2 22.09 -6.81 6.93
CA THR A 2 22.55 -6.89 8.31
C THR A 2 22.79 -5.48 8.89
N LYS A 3 22.86 -5.38 10.24
CA LYS A 3 23.25 -4.13 10.92
C LYS A 3 24.66 -3.69 10.49
N GLU A 4 25.50 -4.67 10.21
CA GLU A 4 26.89 -4.51 9.77
C GLU A 4 26.96 -3.93 8.34
N ASP A 5 26.16 -4.44 7.40
CA ASP A 5 26.05 -3.88 6.04
C ASP A 5 25.64 -2.41 6.05
N ARG A 6 24.73 -2.02 6.94
CA ARG A 6 24.31 -0.60 7.09
C ARG A 6 25.48 0.26 7.58
N GLN A 7 26.24 -0.25 8.54
CA GLN A 7 27.41 0.46 9.08
C GLN A 7 28.51 0.62 8.04
N ILE A 8 28.80 -0.43 7.26
CA ILE A 8 29.75 -0.39 6.14
C ILE A 8 29.36 0.70 5.15
N ARG A 9 28.10 0.76 4.79
CA ARG A 9 27.56 1.73 3.84
C ARG A 9 27.69 3.18 4.29
N VAL A 10 27.37 3.44 5.56
CA VAL A 10 27.53 4.76 6.15
C VAL A 10 28.99 5.21 6.05
N LEU A 11 29.91 4.34 6.41
CA LEU A 11 31.35 4.64 6.37
C LEU A 11 31.87 4.85 4.94
N ILE A 12 31.39 4.08 3.97
CA ILE A 12 31.74 4.27 2.55
C ILE A 12 31.28 5.64 2.04
N ASN A 13 30.01 6.01 2.32
CA ASN A 13 29.46 7.28 1.88
C ASN A 13 30.15 8.47 2.59
N GLU A 14 30.43 8.34 3.88
CA GLU A 14 31.21 9.32 4.66
C GLU A 14 32.59 9.54 4.03
N GLY A 15 33.32 8.45 3.74
CA GLY A 15 34.62 8.51 3.11
C GLY A 15 34.59 9.18 1.72
N LEU A 16 33.63 8.82 0.88
CA LEU A 16 33.46 9.42 -0.44
C LEU A 16 33.08 10.92 -0.38
N SER A 17 32.26 11.31 0.60
CA SER A 17 31.92 12.70 0.86
C SER A 17 33.13 13.53 1.27
N ILE A 18 33.93 13.02 2.23
CA ILE A 18 35.17 13.68 2.65
C ILE A 18 36.11 13.88 1.45
N ILE A 19 36.30 12.83 0.62
CA ILE A 19 37.11 12.91 -0.59
C ILE A 19 36.60 13.98 -1.57
N SER A 20 35.32 14.11 -1.73
CA SER A 20 34.73 15.13 -2.62
C SER A 20 35.02 16.55 -2.14
N LEU A 21 34.98 16.78 -0.84
CA LEU A 21 35.31 18.07 -0.23
C LEU A 21 36.80 18.42 -0.35
N MET A 22 37.70 17.42 -0.30
CA MET A 22 39.13 17.64 -0.42
C MET A 22 39.59 18.08 -1.81
N LYS A 23 38.82 17.83 -2.87
CA LYS A 23 39.08 18.27 -4.25
C LYS A 23 38.94 19.79 -4.48
N ILE A 24 38.25 20.48 -3.61
CA ILE A 24 37.73 21.82 -3.90
C ILE A 24 38.60 22.94 -3.28
N ARG A 25 39.47 22.65 -2.29
CA ARG A 25 40.26 23.72 -1.63
C ARG A 25 41.68 23.25 -1.23
N SER A 26 42.65 24.05 -1.69
CA SER A 26 44.03 23.97 -1.21
C SER A 26 44.16 24.50 0.23
N ASP A 27 44.92 23.84 1.01
CA ASP A 27 45.85 24.24 2.08
C ASP A 27 45.37 24.32 3.55
N SER A 28 44.20 24.71 3.97
CA SER A 28 43.95 24.77 5.42
C SER A 28 42.93 23.78 5.97
N LEU A 29 42.00 23.32 5.14
CA LEU A 29 40.98 22.29 5.48
C LEU A 29 41.49 20.85 5.27
N ALA A 30 42.63 20.68 4.60
CA ALA A 30 43.20 19.39 4.27
C ALA A 30 43.53 18.53 5.50
N GLY A 31 44.08 19.10 6.56
CA GLY A 31 44.46 18.34 7.77
C GLY A 31 43.26 17.77 8.52
N SER A 32 42.20 18.56 8.70
CA SER A 32 40.97 18.09 9.39
C SER A 32 40.27 16.99 8.60
N ASN A 33 40.11 17.17 7.29
CA ASN A 33 39.48 16.20 6.42
C ASN A 33 40.30 14.92 6.28
N THR A 34 41.66 15.03 6.25
CA THR A 34 42.56 13.87 6.25
C THR A 34 42.37 13.02 7.50
N ASN A 35 42.32 13.65 8.67
CA ASN A 35 42.13 12.94 9.93
C ASN A 35 40.72 12.26 9.96
N LYS A 36 39.69 12.93 9.51
CA LYS A 36 38.33 12.36 9.40
C LYS A 36 38.35 11.15 8.46
N LEU A 37 38.93 11.27 7.28
CA LEU A 37 39.01 10.18 6.32
C LEU A 37 39.76 8.98 6.91
N LYS A 38 40.87 9.23 7.61
CA LYS A 38 41.64 8.20 8.29
C LYS A 38 40.83 7.47 9.35
N GLU A 39 40.08 8.18 10.19
CA GLU A 39 39.21 7.58 11.19
C GLU A 39 38.08 6.77 10.54
N THR A 40 37.49 7.28 9.45
CA THR A 40 36.46 6.56 8.69
C THR A 40 37.04 5.25 8.13
N ILE A 41 38.23 5.27 7.53
CA ILE A 41 38.91 4.07 7.01
C ILE A 41 39.21 3.08 8.13
N LYS A 42 39.71 3.53 9.27
CA LYS A 42 39.99 2.65 10.43
C LYS A 42 38.74 1.93 10.93
N ARG A 43 37.60 2.60 10.95
CA ARG A 43 36.31 2.02 11.34
C ARG A 43 35.81 1.02 10.31
N LEU A 44 36.16 1.20 9.03
CA LEU A 44 35.73 0.35 7.93
C LEU A 44 36.48 -0.99 7.89
N PHE A 45 37.81 -1.01 8.23
CA PHE A 45 38.63 -2.21 8.15
C PHE A 45 38.06 -3.47 8.80
N PRO A 46 37.67 -3.45 10.09
CA PRO A 46 37.23 -4.67 10.76
C PRO A 46 35.95 -5.23 10.12
N LEU A 47 35.18 -4.38 9.46
CA LEU A 47 33.90 -4.75 8.87
C LEU A 47 34.05 -5.40 7.49
N ILE A 48 35.08 -5.06 6.73
CA ILE A 48 35.30 -5.55 5.35
C ILE A 48 36.43 -6.55 5.20
N SER A 49 37.22 -6.75 6.22
CA SER A 49 38.45 -7.55 6.14
C SER A 49 38.20 -9.01 5.77
N HIS A 50 37.08 -9.58 6.16
CA HIS A 50 36.68 -10.94 5.85
C HIS A 50 36.20 -11.07 4.41
N ASP A 51 35.33 -10.16 3.97
CA ASP A 51 34.62 -10.27 2.68
C ASP A 51 35.43 -9.68 1.51
N CYS A 52 36.25 -8.67 1.78
CA CYS A 52 37.04 -7.96 0.78
C CYS A 52 38.52 -7.77 1.24
N PRO A 53 39.30 -8.83 1.47
CA PRO A 53 40.64 -8.73 2.04
C PRO A 53 41.59 -7.88 1.19
N MET A 54 41.54 -8.01 -0.15
CA MET A 54 42.37 -7.20 -1.06
C MET A 54 42.12 -5.70 -0.92
N ILE A 55 40.85 -5.30 -0.84
CA ILE A 55 40.47 -3.90 -0.71
C ILE A 55 40.81 -3.39 0.68
N SER A 56 40.64 -4.21 1.71
CA SER A 56 41.07 -3.92 3.08
C SER A 56 42.57 -3.64 3.15
N ASP A 57 43.43 -4.44 2.48
CA ASP A 57 44.87 -4.24 2.44
C ASP A 57 45.27 -2.98 1.66
N ILE A 58 44.58 -2.67 0.54
CA ILE A 58 44.81 -1.42 -0.20
C ILE A 58 44.48 -0.21 0.68
N LEU A 59 43.34 -0.22 1.35
CA LEU A 59 42.91 0.85 2.23
C LEU A 59 43.84 1.01 3.45
N ARG A 60 44.31 -0.11 4.05
CA ARG A 60 45.30 -0.11 5.15
C ARG A 60 46.63 0.50 4.72
N ASN A 61 47.11 0.11 3.55
CA ASN A 61 48.34 0.67 3.00
C ASN A 61 48.20 2.15 2.68
N ALA A 62 47.06 2.57 2.16
CA ALA A 62 46.78 3.97 1.88
C ALA A 62 46.64 4.77 3.18
N GLU A 63 45.99 4.21 4.23
CA GLU A 63 45.88 4.84 5.54
C GLU A 63 47.25 5.05 6.20
N ASN A 64 48.17 4.06 6.14
CA ASN A 64 49.53 4.19 6.65
C ASN A 64 50.27 5.33 5.95
N ARG A 65 50.15 5.48 4.64
CA ARG A 65 50.71 6.60 3.88
C ARG A 65 50.13 7.97 4.25
N LEU A 66 48.89 8.03 4.68
CA LEU A 66 48.26 9.22 5.22
C LEU A 66 48.85 9.65 6.58
N VAL A 67 49.46 8.70 7.35
CA VAL A 67 50.08 8.95 8.66
C VAL A 67 51.47 9.57 8.53
N GLU A 68 52.24 9.18 7.50
CA GLU A 68 53.64 9.53 7.35
C GLU A 68 53.91 10.96 6.92
N ASN A 69 52.90 11.74 6.71
CA ASN A 69 52.93 13.18 6.51
C ASN A 69 53.64 13.74 5.26
N ARG A 70 53.06 14.76 4.66
CA ARG A 70 53.63 15.79 3.79
C ARG A 70 53.18 15.85 2.36
N MET A 71 52.08 15.70 2.02
CA MET A 71 51.38 15.75 0.76
C MET A 71 50.71 14.40 0.49
N ILE A 72 49.42 14.39 0.60
CA ILE A 72 48.61 13.27 0.14
C ILE A 72 49.00 13.06 -1.32
N ASN A 73 49.78 12.04 -1.58
CA ASN A 73 50.19 11.69 -2.93
C ASN A 73 48.90 11.39 -3.71
N ALA A 74 48.76 11.99 -4.88
CA ALA A 74 47.60 11.80 -5.76
C ALA A 74 47.29 10.31 -5.99
N PHE A 75 48.27 9.43 -5.92
CA PHE A 75 48.11 7.98 -6.01
C PHE A 75 47.36 7.39 -4.80
N SER A 76 47.75 7.69 -3.58
CA SER A 76 47.09 7.17 -2.38
C SER A 76 45.64 7.65 -2.29
N PHE A 77 45.36 8.85 -2.79
CA PHE A 77 44.02 9.40 -2.89
C PHE A 77 43.16 8.69 -3.96
N GLY A 78 43.82 8.36 -5.09
CA GLY A 78 43.23 7.57 -6.17
C GLY A 78 42.86 6.17 -5.70
N ASP A 79 43.76 5.53 -4.98
CA ASP A 79 43.55 4.19 -4.44
C ASP A 79 42.43 4.13 -3.44
N ILE A 80 42.35 5.07 -2.48
CA ILE A 80 41.26 5.16 -1.50
C ILE A 80 39.93 5.39 -2.21
N ARG A 81 39.91 6.35 -3.12
CA ARG A 81 38.69 6.67 -3.87
C ARG A 81 38.17 5.49 -4.69
N THR A 82 39.09 4.80 -5.37
CA THR A 82 38.73 3.63 -6.19
C THR A 82 38.26 2.49 -5.31
N SER A 83 38.96 2.21 -4.21
CA SER A 83 38.56 1.17 -3.24
C SER A 83 37.20 1.45 -2.63
N LEU A 84 36.93 2.68 -2.20
CA LEU A 84 35.63 3.05 -1.68
C LEU A 84 34.50 2.98 -2.74
N LYS A 85 34.81 3.24 -4.02
CA LYS A 85 33.84 3.04 -5.10
C LYS A 85 33.53 1.58 -5.32
N VAL A 86 34.52 0.71 -5.37
CA VAL A 86 34.34 -0.75 -5.51
C VAL A 86 33.54 -1.30 -4.33
N LEU A 87 33.89 -0.86 -3.11
CA LEU A 87 33.08 -1.22 -1.93
C LEU A 87 31.64 -0.71 -2.04
N LYS A 88 31.45 0.51 -2.57
CA LYS A 88 30.11 1.03 -2.80
C LYS A 88 29.31 0.14 -3.74
N ASP A 89 29.92 -0.29 -4.84
CA ASP A 89 29.25 -1.18 -5.82
C ASP A 89 28.95 -2.56 -5.21
N ASN A 90 29.78 -3.05 -4.28
CA ASN A 90 29.58 -4.34 -3.61
C ASN A 90 28.56 -4.31 -2.46
N TYR A 91 28.58 -3.25 -1.64
CA TYR A 91 27.77 -3.15 -0.42
C TYR A 91 26.59 -2.19 -0.53
N CYS A 92 26.61 -1.25 -1.49
CA CYS A 92 25.56 -0.27 -1.67
C CYS A 92 24.71 -0.62 -2.89
N ARG A 93 23.59 -1.26 -2.62
CA ARG A 93 22.57 -1.42 -3.67
C ARG A 93 21.95 -0.06 -3.99
N PRO A 94 21.64 0.23 -5.26
CA PRO A 94 20.98 1.49 -5.58
C PRO A 94 19.64 1.61 -4.86
N PRO A 95 19.32 2.78 -4.27
CA PRO A 95 18.07 2.99 -3.56
C PRO A 95 16.87 2.96 -4.51
N LYS A 96 15.79 2.32 -4.09
CA LYS A 96 14.54 2.21 -4.86
C LYS A 96 13.33 2.23 -3.93
N ILE A 97 12.32 3.00 -4.28
CA ILE A 97 11.01 2.92 -3.64
C ILE A 97 10.22 1.78 -4.28
N PHE A 98 9.66 0.92 -3.46
CA PHE A 98 8.69 -0.11 -3.85
C PHE A 98 7.32 0.25 -3.28
N ILE A 99 6.31 0.42 -4.15
CA ILE A 99 4.95 0.76 -3.74
C ILE A 99 4.05 -0.46 -3.88
N SER A 100 3.66 -1.04 -2.73
CA SER A 100 2.69 -2.12 -2.63
C SER A 100 1.29 -1.56 -2.43
N HIS A 101 0.37 -1.97 -3.29
CA HIS A 101 -1.02 -1.50 -3.28
C HIS A 101 -1.92 -2.46 -4.05
N LYS A 102 -3.20 -2.39 -3.80
CA LYS A 102 -4.20 -3.07 -4.62
C LYS A 102 -4.42 -2.29 -5.93
N SER A 103 -4.65 -2.99 -7.04
CA SER A 103 -4.80 -2.36 -8.37
C SER A 103 -5.89 -1.29 -8.44
N GLU A 104 -6.93 -1.43 -7.64
CA GLU A 104 -8.02 -0.46 -7.53
C GLU A 104 -7.59 0.88 -6.93
N ASP A 105 -6.45 0.90 -6.21
CA ASP A 105 -5.86 2.10 -5.60
C ASP A 105 -4.83 2.78 -6.52
N GLU A 106 -4.78 2.40 -7.82
CA GLU A 106 -3.82 2.92 -8.81
C GLU A 106 -3.82 4.45 -8.90
N ASP A 107 -4.97 5.11 -8.78
CA ASP A 107 -5.05 6.58 -8.86
C ASP A 107 -4.40 7.25 -7.65
N PHE A 108 -4.50 6.66 -6.45
CA PHE A 108 -3.75 7.10 -5.27
C PHE A 108 -2.24 7.01 -5.52
N VAL A 109 -1.80 5.88 -6.07
CA VAL A 109 -0.38 5.65 -6.35
C VAL A 109 0.14 6.60 -7.42
N LYS A 110 -0.64 6.91 -8.46
CA LYS A 110 -0.27 7.92 -9.47
C LYS A 110 -0.05 9.31 -8.83
N ALA A 111 -0.94 9.72 -7.92
CA ALA A 111 -0.79 10.97 -7.19
C ALA A 111 0.48 10.98 -6.32
N LEU A 112 0.75 9.87 -5.61
CA LEU A 112 1.95 9.73 -4.79
C LEU A 112 3.23 9.72 -5.63
N VAL A 113 3.25 9.00 -6.75
CA VAL A 113 4.39 8.98 -7.68
C VAL A 113 4.64 10.36 -8.27
N LYS A 114 3.57 11.10 -8.64
CA LYS A 114 3.67 12.49 -9.08
C LYS A 114 4.36 13.37 -8.04
N LEU A 115 3.94 13.27 -6.78
CA LEU A 115 4.55 14.00 -5.67
C LEU A 115 6.03 13.63 -5.48
N LEU A 116 6.33 12.33 -5.37
CA LEU A 116 7.70 11.84 -5.13
C LEU A 116 8.67 12.31 -6.22
N ARG A 117 8.27 12.28 -7.48
CA ARG A 117 9.12 12.68 -8.62
C ARG A 117 9.58 14.13 -8.55
N LEU A 118 8.82 15.01 -7.93
CA LEU A 118 9.21 16.42 -7.75
C LEU A 118 10.46 16.55 -6.86
N TYR A 119 10.65 15.58 -5.94
CA TYR A 119 11.70 15.67 -4.90
C TYR A 119 12.85 14.68 -5.09
N ILE A 120 12.60 13.48 -5.64
CA ILE A 120 13.65 12.48 -5.88
C ILE A 120 14.13 12.44 -7.34
N GLY A 121 13.53 13.22 -8.21
CA GLY A 121 13.82 13.24 -9.65
C GLY A 121 12.91 12.31 -10.46
N SER A 122 12.96 12.50 -11.79
CA SER A 122 12.01 11.86 -12.73
C SER A 122 12.46 10.47 -13.24
N GLU A 123 13.57 9.94 -12.73
CA GLU A 123 14.12 8.66 -13.18
C GLU A 123 13.15 7.52 -12.81
N ALA A 124 12.63 6.85 -13.85
CA ALA A 124 11.67 5.74 -13.68
C ALA A 124 12.25 4.57 -12.86
N GLU A 125 13.57 4.44 -12.86
CA GLU A 125 14.27 3.35 -12.15
C GLU A 125 14.23 3.48 -10.63
N LYS A 126 13.98 4.68 -10.10
CA LYS A 126 13.93 4.94 -8.66
C LYS A 126 12.65 4.46 -7.98
N ILE A 127 11.60 4.21 -8.74
CA ILE A 127 10.31 3.76 -8.22
C ILE A 127 9.93 2.47 -8.92
N PHE A 128 9.42 1.50 -8.18
CA PHE A 128 8.80 0.28 -8.67
C PHE A 128 7.36 0.19 -8.15
N CYS A 129 6.46 -0.09 -9.07
CA CYS A 129 5.04 -0.23 -8.77
C CYS A 129 4.41 -1.14 -9.82
N SER A 130 3.66 -2.15 -9.41
CA SER A 130 3.16 -3.18 -10.33
C SER A 130 2.02 -2.72 -11.24
N SER A 131 1.29 -1.66 -10.90
CA SER A 131 0.08 -1.23 -11.63
C SER A 131 0.27 0.01 -12.50
N VAL A 132 1.14 0.94 -12.12
CA VAL A 132 1.30 2.22 -12.84
C VAL A 132 2.12 2.03 -14.13
N PRO A 133 1.66 2.51 -15.31
CA PRO A 133 2.42 2.48 -16.55
C PRO A 133 3.83 3.09 -16.38
N ASN A 134 4.83 2.53 -17.07
CA ASN A 134 6.26 2.84 -16.98
C ASN A 134 6.98 2.37 -15.70
N TYR A 135 6.26 1.84 -14.71
CA TYR A 135 6.80 1.26 -13.49
C TYR A 135 6.41 -0.21 -13.34
N LYS A 136 5.66 -0.74 -14.32
CA LYS A 136 5.13 -2.11 -14.35
C LYS A 136 6.19 -3.15 -14.70
N ILE A 137 5.89 -4.36 -14.28
CA ILE A 137 6.54 -5.59 -14.79
C ILE A 137 6.21 -5.73 -16.27
N GLY A 138 7.23 -6.02 -17.10
CA GLY A 138 7.05 -6.22 -18.55
C GLY A 138 6.10 -7.38 -18.88
N ILE A 139 5.35 -7.25 -19.97
CA ILE A 139 4.43 -8.30 -20.45
C ILE A 139 5.19 -9.62 -20.63
N GLY A 140 4.62 -10.72 -20.11
CA GLY A 140 5.19 -12.06 -20.22
C GLY A 140 6.22 -12.43 -19.16
N LYS A 141 6.52 -11.55 -18.20
CA LYS A 141 7.37 -11.87 -17.04
C LYS A 141 6.53 -12.35 -15.86
N ASP A 142 7.07 -13.31 -15.12
CA ASP A 142 6.49 -13.76 -13.86
C ASP A 142 6.66 -12.67 -12.79
N ILE A 143 5.60 -12.38 -12.06
CA ILE A 143 5.54 -11.33 -11.05
C ILE A 143 6.48 -11.64 -9.87
N TYR A 144 6.48 -12.86 -9.37
CA TYR A 144 7.23 -13.20 -8.16
C TYR A 144 8.76 -13.14 -8.33
N PRO A 145 9.37 -13.70 -9.39
CA PRO A 145 10.79 -13.53 -9.64
C PRO A 145 11.19 -12.07 -9.84
N GLU A 146 10.34 -11.25 -10.47
CA GLU A 146 10.64 -9.84 -10.67
C GLU A 146 10.63 -9.08 -9.35
N ILE A 147 9.61 -9.26 -8.49
CA ILE A 147 9.56 -8.67 -7.16
C ILE A 147 10.81 -9.07 -6.36
N LYS A 148 11.14 -10.38 -6.32
CA LYS A 148 12.34 -10.88 -5.65
C LYS A 148 13.60 -10.19 -6.15
N SER A 149 13.74 -10.06 -7.48
CA SER A 149 14.86 -9.36 -8.11
C SER A 149 14.99 -7.90 -7.67
N GLN A 150 13.86 -7.19 -7.44
CA GLN A 150 13.91 -5.81 -6.94
C GLN A 150 14.52 -5.75 -5.53
N PHE A 151 14.13 -6.65 -4.63
CA PHE A 151 14.70 -6.72 -3.29
C PHE A 151 16.16 -7.19 -3.25
N GLU A 152 16.56 -8.05 -4.18
CA GLU A 152 17.95 -8.54 -4.26
C GLU A 152 18.91 -7.48 -4.81
N LYS A 153 18.50 -6.74 -5.83
CA LYS A 153 19.35 -5.78 -6.57
C LYS A 153 19.34 -4.37 -5.99
N HIS A 154 18.35 -4.02 -5.20
CA HIS A 154 18.16 -2.65 -4.72
C HIS A 154 18.09 -2.60 -3.20
N GLU A 155 18.45 -1.46 -2.65
CA GLU A 155 18.00 -1.06 -1.32
C GLU A 155 16.57 -0.56 -1.43
N VAL A 156 15.65 -1.25 -0.78
CA VAL A 156 14.23 -0.98 -0.94
C VAL A 156 13.71 -0.14 0.23
N PHE A 157 13.04 0.97 -0.08
CA PHE A 157 12.14 1.68 0.81
C PHE A 157 10.72 1.29 0.43
N MET A 158 10.04 0.57 1.30
CA MET A 158 8.71 0.08 0.99
C MET A 158 7.64 1.07 1.40
N ILE A 159 6.77 1.41 0.47
CA ILE A 159 5.55 2.18 0.74
C ILE A 159 4.36 1.24 0.56
N ILE A 160 3.53 1.14 1.59
CA ILE A 160 2.33 0.30 1.57
C ILE A 160 1.11 1.20 1.62
N ILE A 161 0.21 1.02 0.65
CA ILE A 161 -1.07 1.73 0.62
C ILE A 161 -2.15 0.80 1.16
N HIS A 162 -2.54 1.00 2.41
CA HIS A 162 -3.60 0.26 3.05
C HIS A 162 -4.96 0.84 2.65
N SER A 163 -5.75 0.00 2.02
CA SER A 163 -7.17 0.22 1.77
C SER A 163 -7.94 -1.00 2.28
N PRO A 164 -9.26 -0.95 2.45
CA PRO A 164 -10.05 -2.14 2.79
C PRO A 164 -9.78 -3.31 1.85
N ARG A 165 -9.55 -3.03 0.56
CA ARG A 165 -9.26 -4.00 -0.51
C ARG A 165 -7.85 -4.58 -0.49
N TYR A 166 -6.89 -3.91 0.13
CA TYR A 166 -5.48 -4.34 0.19
C TYR A 166 -5.35 -5.76 0.73
N TYR A 167 -6.11 -6.06 1.78
CA TYR A 167 -6.05 -7.34 2.49
C TYR A 167 -6.76 -8.51 1.79
N GLU A 168 -7.48 -8.24 0.72
CA GLU A 168 -8.08 -9.24 -0.17
C GLU A 168 -7.08 -9.78 -1.20
N SER A 169 -5.90 -9.15 -1.32
CA SER A 169 -4.87 -9.51 -2.30
C SER A 169 -3.78 -10.38 -1.68
N PRO A 170 -3.67 -11.67 -2.04
CA PRO A 170 -2.56 -12.53 -1.60
C PRO A 170 -1.19 -11.97 -2.01
N ILE A 171 -1.09 -11.29 -3.16
CA ILE A 171 0.15 -10.68 -3.64
C ILE A 171 0.59 -9.57 -2.71
N CYS A 172 -0.31 -8.64 -2.35
CA CYS A 172 -0.01 -7.54 -1.43
C CYS A 172 0.44 -8.05 -0.05
N LEU A 173 -0.21 -9.11 0.47
CA LEU A 173 0.18 -9.73 1.74
C LEU A 173 1.56 -10.39 1.66
N ASN A 174 1.89 -11.04 0.55
CA ASN A 174 3.21 -11.63 0.33
C ASN A 174 4.30 -10.55 0.23
N GLU A 175 4.04 -9.44 -0.45
CA GLU A 175 4.97 -8.30 -0.54
C GLU A 175 5.23 -7.69 0.84
N MET A 176 4.19 -7.48 1.64
CA MET A 176 4.30 -7.00 3.01
C MET A 176 5.11 -7.95 3.89
N GLY A 177 4.86 -9.26 3.78
CA GLY A 177 5.62 -10.29 4.51
C GLY A 177 7.09 -10.34 4.08
N ALA A 178 7.39 -10.21 2.79
CA ALA A 178 8.75 -10.17 2.27
C ALA A 178 9.54 -8.95 2.79
N ALA A 179 8.92 -7.78 2.82
CA ALA A 179 9.51 -6.58 3.37
C ALA A 179 9.83 -6.71 4.87
N TRP A 180 8.91 -7.32 5.62
CA TRP A 180 9.10 -7.56 7.05
C TRP A 180 10.26 -8.52 7.34
N ILE A 181 10.34 -9.66 6.62
CA ILE A 181 11.41 -10.65 6.79
C ILE A 181 12.79 -10.03 6.48
N GLN A 182 12.86 -9.14 5.49
CA GLN A 182 14.11 -8.48 5.09
C GLN A 182 14.45 -7.25 5.93
N ASP A 183 13.69 -6.95 6.98
CA ASP A 183 13.87 -5.74 7.81
C ASP A 183 13.95 -4.47 6.94
N THR A 184 13.11 -4.44 5.90
CA THR A 184 13.07 -3.34 4.93
C THR A 184 12.46 -2.10 5.59
N GLU A 185 13.03 -0.93 5.32
CA GLU A 185 12.45 0.32 5.80
C GLU A 185 11.08 0.54 5.15
N CYS A 186 10.05 0.71 5.97
CA CYS A 186 8.66 0.80 5.52
C CYS A 186 8.01 2.11 5.94
N CYS A 187 7.11 2.59 5.09
CA CYS A 187 6.14 3.64 5.41
C CYS A 187 4.75 3.19 4.97
N SER A 188 3.77 3.37 5.82
CA SER A 188 2.39 2.99 5.56
C SER A 188 1.51 4.21 5.36
N PHE A 189 0.68 4.18 4.31
CA PHE A 189 -0.41 5.12 4.09
C PHE A 189 -1.74 4.40 4.27
N LEU A 190 -2.68 5.03 4.95
CA LEU A 190 -4.07 4.60 4.99
C LEU A 190 -4.89 5.51 4.08
N THR A 191 -5.66 4.92 3.18
CA THR A 191 -6.67 5.65 2.40
C THR A 191 -7.72 6.25 3.32
N ALA A 192 -8.50 7.21 2.84
CA ALA A 192 -9.47 7.89 3.70
C ALA A 192 -10.59 6.96 4.22
N ASP A 193 -10.86 5.87 3.48
CA ASP A 193 -11.82 4.81 3.78
C ASP A 193 -11.26 3.63 4.61
N CYS A 194 -9.94 3.65 4.96
CA CYS A 194 -9.29 2.63 5.77
C CYS A 194 -9.00 3.14 7.19
N GLU A 195 -9.44 2.44 8.21
CA GLU A 195 -9.21 2.78 9.60
C GLU A 195 -8.00 2.03 10.18
N TYR A 196 -7.43 2.54 11.28
CA TYR A 196 -6.31 1.84 11.96
C TYR A 196 -6.71 0.45 12.45
N ASP A 197 -8.00 0.24 12.72
CA ASP A 197 -8.53 -1.05 13.15
C ASP A 197 -8.62 -2.09 12.02
N ASP A 198 -8.55 -1.64 10.77
CA ASP A 198 -8.53 -2.51 9.59
C ASP A 198 -7.15 -3.09 9.31
N LEU A 199 -6.09 -2.56 9.93
CA LEU A 199 -4.72 -3.04 9.73
C LEU A 199 -4.54 -4.47 10.21
N LYS A 200 -4.02 -5.33 9.35
CA LYS A 200 -3.80 -6.76 9.59
C LYS A 200 -2.40 -7.19 9.16
N GLY A 201 -1.96 -8.33 9.67
CA GLY A 201 -0.69 -8.94 9.29
C GLY A 201 0.49 -8.44 10.12
N VAL A 202 1.67 -8.34 9.51
CA VAL A 202 2.92 -7.98 10.20
C VAL A 202 3.05 -6.48 10.47
N ILE A 203 2.31 -5.65 9.73
CA ILE A 203 2.18 -4.21 9.98
C ILE A 203 0.83 -4.01 10.67
N ASP A 204 0.87 -3.86 11.97
CA ASP A 204 -0.30 -3.71 12.83
C ASP A 204 -0.49 -2.26 13.32
N LYS A 205 -1.46 -2.06 14.20
CA LYS A 205 -1.80 -0.76 14.82
C LYS A 205 -0.65 -0.07 15.54
N LYS A 206 0.43 -0.79 15.89
CA LYS A 206 1.60 -0.22 16.57
C LYS A 206 2.53 0.48 15.59
N PHE A 207 2.39 0.19 14.30
CA PHE A 207 3.16 0.85 13.25
C PHE A 207 2.58 2.23 12.97
N ILE A 208 3.43 3.27 13.06
CA ILE A 208 3.01 4.64 12.78
C ILE A 208 2.76 4.80 11.29
N SER A 209 1.50 4.98 10.92
CA SER A 209 1.04 5.13 9.55
C SER A 209 0.51 6.54 9.27
N ILE A 210 0.48 6.93 8.01
CA ILE A 210 -0.05 8.22 7.55
C ILE A 210 -1.49 8.00 7.08
N LYS A 211 -2.47 8.34 7.90
CA LYS A 211 -3.87 8.38 7.45
C LYS A 211 -4.14 9.71 6.76
N VAL A 212 -4.48 9.66 5.46
CA VAL A 212 -4.46 10.86 4.59
C VAL A 212 -5.47 11.95 4.98
N ASN A 213 -6.56 11.58 5.67
CA ASN A 213 -7.59 12.51 6.16
C ASN A 213 -7.49 12.80 7.68
N ALA A 214 -6.43 12.35 8.34
CA ALA A 214 -6.21 12.64 9.76
C ALA A 214 -5.73 14.09 9.98
N LYS A 215 -5.98 14.63 11.17
CA LYS A 215 -5.57 16.00 11.54
C LYS A 215 -4.05 16.20 11.50
N ASP A 216 -3.27 15.16 11.75
CA ASP A 216 -1.80 15.19 11.75
C ASP A 216 -1.19 14.76 10.40
N ALA A 217 -2.00 14.49 9.36
CA ALA A 217 -1.52 14.04 8.06
C ALA A 217 -0.42 14.94 7.48
N THR A 218 -0.56 16.27 7.60
CA THR A 218 0.42 17.25 7.12
C THR A 218 1.78 17.08 7.82
N ASN A 219 1.79 16.89 9.15
CA ASN A 219 3.02 16.69 9.91
C ASN A 219 3.68 15.35 9.56
N ARG A 220 2.87 14.29 9.42
CA ARG A 220 3.37 12.97 9.00
C ARG A 220 3.95 12.98 7.60
N MET A 221 3.36 13.75 6.69
CA MET A 221 3.92 13.93 5.35
C MET A 221 5.25 14.68 5.36
N ASN A 222 5.47 15.62 6.29
CA ASN A 222 6.77 16.28 6.46
C ASN A 222 7.83 15.28 6.96
N GLU A 223 7.49 14.41 7.92
CA GLU A 223 8.38 13.34 8.37
C GLU A 223 8.69 12.36 7.23
N PHE A 224 7.69 12.01 6.42
CA PHE A 224 7.81 11.12 5.28
C PHE A 224 8.80 11.64 4.24
N ILE A 225 8.65 12.91 3.80
CA ILE A 225 9.56 13.44 2.77
C ILE A 225 11.00 13.53 3.28
N CYS A 226 11.22 13.88 4.55
CA CYS A 226 12.55 13.87 5.16
C CYS A 226 13.18 12.47 5.10
N LYS A 227 12.42 11.43 5.46
CA LYS A 227 12.90 10.03 5.36
C LYS A 227 13.22 9.63 3.93
N VAL A 228 12.38 9.99 2.97
CA VAL A 228 12.61 9.69 1.56
C VAL A 228 13.88 10.38 1.05
N LEU A 229 14.10 11.65 1.38
CA LEU A 229 15.29 12.38 1.00
C LEU A 229 16.55 11.77 1.61
N ASP A 230 16.51 11.41 2.90
CA ASP A 230 17.62 10.73 3.59
C ASP A 230 17.92 9.38 2.94
N PHE A 231 16.89 8.60 2.61
CA PHE A 231 17.04 7.31 1.96
C PHE A 231 17.77 7.41 0.60
N PHE A 232 17.49 8.44 -0.17
CA PHE A 232 18.18 8.71 -1.45
C PHE A 232 19.48 9.49 -1.30
N ASN A 233 19.91 9.83 -0.08
CA ASN A 233 21.05 10.71 0.21
C ASN A 233 20.94 12.06 -0.51
N LEU A 234 19.73 12.61 -0.57
CA LEU A 234 19.43 13.94 -1.14
C LEU A 234 19.46 14.99 -0.02
N PRO A 235 19.78 16.25 -0.37
CA PRO A 235 19.68 17.34 0.60
C PRO A 235 18.28 17.47 1.18
N GLN A 236 18.18 17.76 2.47
CA GLN A 236 16.91 18.09 3.11
C GLN A 236 16.34 19.39 2.55
N LEU A 237 15.03 19.58 2.67
CA LEU A 237 14.35 20.76 2.16
C LEU A 237 14.84 22.01 2.89
N GLU A 238 15.37 22.97 2.13
CA GLU A 238 15.68 24.30 2.64
C GLU A 238 14.42 25.10 2.89
N LEU A 239 14.51 26.12 3.75
CA LEU A 239 13.36 26.99 4.09
C LEU A 239 12.71 27.62 2.85
N SER A 240 13.53 27.95 1.82
CA SER A 240 13.05 28.49 0.55
C SER A 240 12.19 27.52 -0.26
N ALA A 241 12.48 26.22 -0.17
CA ALA A 241 11.74 25.15 -0.86
C ALA A 241 10.53 24.65 -0.05
N PHE A 242 10.46 25.01 1.23
CA PHE A 242 9.43 24.47 2.13
C PHE A 242 8.01 24.93 1.76
N SER A 243 7.84 26.17 1.29
CA SER A 243 6.54 26.69 0.84
C SER A 243 6.02 25.93 -0.38
N GLN A 244 6.91 25.53 -1.32
CA GLN A 244 6.52 24.71 -2.45
C GLN A 244 6.12 23.32 -2.01
N TRP A 245 6.88 22.69 -1.09
CA TRP A 245 6.52 21.42 -0.49
C TRP A 245 5.15 21.45 0.17
N GLU A 246 4.85 22.49 0.96
CA GLU A 246 3.55 22.63 1.61
C GLU A 246 2.40 22.68 0.60
N SER A 247 2.58 23.39 -0.50
CA SER A 247 1.60 23.45 -1.59
C SER A 247 1.39 22.09 -2.24
N ASP A 248 2.48 21.42 -2.65
CA ASP A 248 2.44 20.13 -3.33
C ASP A 248 1.87 19.02 -2.43
N ARG A 249 2.28 19.01 -1.15
CA ARG A 249 1.74 18.12 -0.12
C ARG A 249 0.24 18.30 0.07
N ASN A 250 -0.21 19.54 0.18
CA ASN A 250 -1.62 19.85 0.42
C ASN A 250 -2.48 19.51 -0.81
N GLU A 251 -1.96 19.75 -2.03
CA GLU A 251 -2.61 19.30 -3.28
C GLU A 251 -2.75 17.78 -3.30
N PHE A 252 -1.67 17.05 -2.99
CA PHE A 252 -1.69 15.59 -2.90
C PHE A 252 -2.74 15.08 -1.90
N LEU A 253 -2.72 15.57 -0.65
CA LEU A 253 -3.67 15.14 0.38
C LEU A 253 -5.12 15.40 -0.04
N LYS A 254 -5.40 16.56 -0.64
CA LYS A 254 -6.73 16.91 -1.15
C LYS A 254 -7.17 15.94 -2.27
N GLU A 255 -6.27 15.62 -3.19
CA GLU A 255 -6.55 14.71 -4.31
C GLU A 255 -6.86 13.30 -3.80
N VAL A 256 -6.02 12.72 -2.94
CA VAL A 256 -6.21 11.34 -2.46
C VAL A 256 -7.45 11.19 -1.57
N CYS A 257 -7.80 12.20 -0.77
CA CYS A 257 -9.06 12.21 -0.03
C CYS A 257 -10.27 12.22 -0.95
N ARG A 258 -10.23 12.98 -2.06
CA ARG A 258 -11.30 12.99 -3.07
C ARG A 258 -11.44 11.64 -3.78
N LEU A 259 -10.32 10.99 -4.10
CA LEU A 259 -10.31 9.68 -4.75
C LEU A 259 -10.98 8.60 -3.90
N SER A 260 -10.70 8.55 -2.60
CA SER A 260 -11.33 7.60 -1.67
C SER A 260 -12.85 7.80 -1.60
N THR A 261 -13.32 9.05 -1.51
CA THR A 261 -14.77 9.36 -1.50
C THR A 261 -15.44 8.91 -2.80
N THR A 262 -14.75 8.99 -3.93
CA THR A 262 -15.27 8.56 -5.23
C THR A 262 -15.27 7.03 -5.35
N ALA A 263 -14.27 6.36 -4.79
CA ALA A 263 -14.18 4.90 -4.75
C ALA A 263 -15.33 4.29 -3.92
N GLU A 264 -15.61 4.83 -2.73
CA GLU A 264 -16.76 4.42 -1.91
C GLU A 264 -18.10 4.54 -2.65
N LYS A 265 -18.29 5.63 -3.40
CA LYS A 265 -19.50 5.82 -4.22
C LYS A 265 -19.58 4.80 -5.36
N ARG A 266 -18.46 4.47 -6.00
CA ARG A 266 -18.39 3.47 -7.07
C ARG A 266 -18.64 2.05 -6.55
N GLU A 267 -18.14 1.69 -5.38
CA GLU A 267 -18.38 0.39 -4.74
C GLU A 267 -19.86 0.24 -4.36
N LYS A 268 -20.43 1.21 -3.65
CA LYS A 268 -21.85 1.21 -3.34
C LYS A 268 -22.74 1.12 -4.59
N THR A 269 -22.27 1.64 -5.73
CA THR A 269 -22.98 1.54 -7.01
C THR A 269 -22.76 0.19 -7.69
N LYS A 270 -21.56 -0.40 -7.57
CA LYS A 270 -21.24 -1.75 -8.09
C LYS A 270 -21.98 -2.82 -7.30
N ASP A 271 -22.00 -2.73 -5.96
CA ASP A 271 -22.71 -3.67 -5.10
C ASP A 271 -24.20 -3.61 -5.36
N LYS A 272 -24.77 -2.41 -5.54
CA LYS A 272 -26.18 -2.24 -5.94
C LYS A 272 -26.46 -2.83 -7.32
N LYS A 273 -25.56 -2.66 -8.29
CA LYS A 273 -25.74 -3.21 -9.64
C LYS A 273 -25.59 -4.73 -9.65
N SER A 274 -24.64 -5.29 -8.91
CA SER A 274 -24.49 -6.74 -8.77
C SER A 274 -25.66 -7.38 -8.03
N MET A 275 -26.22 -6.69 -7.02
CA MET A 275 -27.46 -7.10 -6.34
C MET A 275 -28.67 -7.04 -7.29
N GLN A 276 -28.80 -5.99 -8.11
CA GLN A 276 -29.85 -5.92 -9.12
C GLN A 276 -29.72 -7.02 -10.17
N ASP A 277 -28.51 -7.32 -10.62
CA ASP A 277 -28.24 -8.38 -11.59
C ASP A 277 -28.42 -9.79 -11.00
N SER A 278 -28.46 -9.95 -9.67
CA SER A 278 -28.66 -11.23 -8.96
C SER A 278 -30.13 -11.55 -8.66
N LEU A 279 -31.02 -10.55 -8.69
CA LEU A 279 -32.45 -10.74 -8.45
C LEU A 279 -33.21 -10.77 -9.78
N SER A 280 -34.04 -11.80 -9.96
CA SER A 280 -34.93 -11.92 -11.11
C SER A 280 -36.07 -10.89 -11.06
N ASP A 281 -36.80 -10.74 -12.16
CA ASP A 281 -38.03 -9.89 -12.17
C ASP A 281 -39.04 -10.39 -11.15
N PHE A 282 -39.20 -11.71 -11.02
CA PHE A 282 -40.02 -12.34 -10.00
C PHE A 282 -39.60 -11.92 -8.58
N ASP A 283 -38.31 -11.99 -8.28
CA ASP A 283 -37.76 -11.62 -6.96
C ASP A 283 -38.02 -10.14 -6.65
N ASN A 284 -37.75 -9.27 -7.61
CA ASN A 284 -37.93 -7.83 -7.44
C ASN A 284 -39.41 -7.43 -7.26
N GLU A 285 -40.34 -8.11 -7.96
CA GLU A 285 -41.76 -7.88 -7.81
C GLU A 285 -42.24 -8.27 -6.41
N HIS A 286 -41.93 -9.49 -5.96
CA HIS A 286 -42.38 -10.00 -4.66
C HIS A 286 -41.68 -9.34 -3.48
N LEU A 287 -40.42 -8.98 -3.62
CA LEU A 287 -39.69 -8.22 -2.60
C LEU A 287 -40.30 -6.81 -2.42
N LYS A 288 -40.70 -6.13 -3.50
CA LYS A 288 -41.37 -4.84 -3.40
C LYS A 288 -42.74 -4.95 -2.70
N LYS A 289 -43.49 -5.99 -3.01
CA LYS A 289 -44.79 -6.25 -2.32
C LYS A 289 -44.54 -6.47 -0.83
N TRP A 290 -43.58 -7.32 -0.49
CA TRP A 290 -43.24 -7.64 0.90
C TRP A 290 -42.74 -6.42 1.68
N ALA A 291 -41.84 -5.61 1.10
CA ALA A 291 -41.32 -4.41 1.74
C ALA A 291 -42.37 -3.28 1.94
N ASN A 292 -43.51 -3.36 1.26
CA ASN A 292 -44.64 -2.42 1.45
C ASN A 292 -45.66 -2.90 2.50
N CYS A 293 -45.49 -4.10 3.10
CA CYS A 293 -46.33 -4.60 4.17
C CYS A 293 -45.88 -4.09 5.54
N ASP A 294 -46.83 -3.72 6.39
CA ASP A 294 -46.55 -3.10 7.70
C ASP A 294 -45.82 -4.01 8.69
N ASP A 295 -46.07 -5.33 8.64
CA ASP A 295 -45.47 -6.32 9.56
C ASP A 295 -44.12 -6.85 9.11
N GLY A 296 -43.81 -6.72 7.83
CA GLY A 296 -42.58 -7.21 7.22
C GLY A 296 -42.38 -8.73 7.34
N GLU A 297 -43.42 -9.49 7.60
CA GLU A 297 -43.46 -10.95 7.70
C GLU A 297 -43.98 -11.59 6.40
N CYS A 298 -43.43 -12.76 6.09
CA CYS A 298 -43.93 -13.62 5.01
C CYS A 298 -44.12 -15.03 5.55
N TRP A 299 -45.29 -15.58 5.34
CA TRP A 299 -45.72 -16.85 5.90
C TRP A 299 -45.80 -17.93 4.82
N ILE A 300 -45.25 -19.10 5.10
CA ILE A 300 -45.52 -20.30 4.34
C ILE A 300 -46.61 -21.06 5.10
N ILE A 301 -47.70 -21.39 4.42
CA ILE A 301 -48.84 -22.13 5.00
C ILE A 301 -49.02 -23.42 4.20
N GLU A 302 -48.82 -24.53 4.85
CA GLU A 302 -49.03 -25.87 4.27
C GLU A 302 -50.44 -26.37 4.65
N THR A 303 -51.21 -26.75 3.65
CA THR A 303 -52.56 -27.31 3.83
C THR A 303 -52.68 -28.65 3.14
N MET A 304 -53.76 -29.39 3.42
CA MET A 304 -54.06 -30.64 2.72
C MET A 304 -54.27 -30.47 1.21
N ASP A 305 -54.67 -29.29 0.79
CA ASP A 305 -55.04 -28.96 -0.61
C ASP A 305 -53.90 -28.26 -1.36
N GLY A 306 -52.77 -27.93 -0.73
CA GLY A 306 -51.63 -27.24 -1.35
C GLY A 306 -50.91 -26.32 -0.39
N SER A 307 -49.89 -25.63 -0.92
CA SER A 307 -49.10 -24.67 -0.18
C SER A 307 -49.48 -23.23 -0.60
N PHE A 308 -49.46 -22.32 0.36
CA PHE A 308 -49.72 -20.88 0.14
C PHE A 308 -48.57 -20.08 0.70
N ILE A 309 -48.18 -19.00 -0.02
CA ILE A 309 -47.28 -17.99 0.47
C ILE A 309 -48.06 -16.73 0.75
N GLN A 310 -48.05 -16.25 1.98
CA GLN A 310 -48.75 -15.04 2.40
C GLN A 310 -47.76 -13.91 2.64
N ILE A 311 -47.99 -12.78 1.93
CA ILE A 311 -47.25 -11.53 2.07
C ILE A 311 -48.27 -10.42 2.39
N GLY A 312 -48.32 -10.01 3.66
CA GLY A 312 -49.36 -9.09 4.13
C GLY A 312 -50.76 -9.66 3.89
N GLU A 313 -51.60 -8.94 3.11
CA GLU A 313 -52.97 -9.36 2.75
C GLU A 313 -53.00 -10.22 1.46
N GLU A 314 -51.91 -10.35 0.72
CA GLU A 314 -51.87 -11.11 -0.53
C GLU A 314 -51.49 -12.57 -0.27
N GLU A 315 -52.23 -13.49 -0.89
CA GLU A 315 -51.97 -14.94 -0.86
C GLU A 315 -51.59 -15.44 -2.26
N PHE A 316 -50.51 -16.17 -2.33
CA PHE A 316 -49.97 -16.79 -3.55
C PHE A 316 -50.12 -18.30 -3.44
N CYS A 317 -51.01 -18.88 -4.26
CA CYS A 317 -51.21 -20.34 -4.32
C CYS A 317 -50.00 -20.99 -5.03
N VAL A 318 -49.44 -22.02 -4.45
CA VAL A 318 -48.35 -22.81 -5.01
C VAL A 318 -48.91 -24.15 -5.47
N ASN A 319 -49.25 -24.25 -6.75
CA ASN A 319 -49.97 -25.37 -7.31
C ASN A 319 -49.09 -26.41 -8.01
N SER A 320 -47.80 -26.12 -8.17
CA SER A 320 -46.86 -27.01 -8.86
C SER A 320 -45.51 -27.04 -8.19
N GLY A 321 -44.78 -28.14 -8.38
CA GLY A 321 -43.40 -28.26 -7.90
C GLY A 321 -42.44 -27.22 -8.49
N ARG A 322 -42.74 -26.67 -9.68
CA ARG A 322 -41.95 -25.61 -10.31
C ARG A 322 -42.16 -24.27 -9.59
N GLU A 323 -43.42 -23.93 -9.31
CA GLU A 323 -43.72 -22.71 -8.53
C GLU A 323 -43.15 -22.78 -7.12
N ARG A 324 -43.18 -23.97 -6.49
CA ARG A 324 -42.57 -24.17 -5.20
C ARG A 324 -41.05 -23.93 -5.26
N ALA A 325 -40.38 -24.49 -6.24
CA ALA A 325 -38.94 -24.28 -6.40
C ALA A 325 -38.57 -22.80 -6.69
N GLU A 326 -39.45 -22.05 -7.36
CA GLU A 326 -39.25 -20.63 -7.62
C GLU A 326 -39.31 -19.79 -6.33
N TRP A 327 -40.29 -20.09 -5.46
CA TRP A 327 -40.38 -19.49 -4.14
C TRP A 327 -39.26 -19.91 -3.19
N ASP A 328 -38.88 -21.17 -3.17
CA ASP A 328 -37.75 -21.64 -2.35
C ASP A 328 -36.46 -20.93 -2.76
N ASN A 329 -36.17 -20.82 -4.06
CA ASN A 329 -35.03 -20.08 -4.58
C ASN A 329 -35.11 -18.55 -4.25
N PHE A 330 -36.30 -17.98 -4.24
CA PHE A 330 -36.50 -16.59 -3.82
C PHE A 330 -36.09 -16.38 -2.37
N PHE A 331 -36.55 -17.22 -1.45
CA PHE A 331 -36.20 -17.11 -0.04
C PHE A 331 -34.71 -17.36 0.20
N GLU A 332 -34.12 -18.38 -0.45
CA GLU A 332 -32.69 -18.66 -0.37
C GLU A 332 -31.87 -17.45 -0.82
N ARG A 333 -32.16 -16.87 -1.97
CA ARG A 333 -31.46 -15.67 -2.46
C ARG A 333 -31.59 -14.48 -1.52
N LEU A 334 -32.75 -14.22 -0.96
CA LEU A 334 -32.95 -13.13 -0.02
C LEU A 334 -32.17 -13.34 1.30
N ILE A 335 -32.04 -14.59 1.75
CA ILE A 335 -31.22 -14.92 2.93
C ILE A 335 -29.75 -14.71 2.61
N GLU A 336 -29.25 -15.21 1.48
CA GLU A 336 -27.86 -15.05 1.02
C GLU A 336 -27.48 -13.57 0.85
N LEU A 337 -28.36 -12.74 0.32
CA LEU A 337 -28.18 -11.29 0.19
C LEU A 337 -28.34 -10.55 1.53
N GLY A 338 -28.72 -11.25 2.59
CA GLY A 338 -28.95 -10.64 3.90
C GLY A 338 -30.20 -9.76 3.98
N PHE A 339 -31.15 -9.93 3.04
CA PHE A 339 -32.41 -9.19 2.98
C PHE A 339 -33.51 -9.79 3.86
N ALA A 340 -33.47 -11.11 4.08
CA ALA A 340 -34.45 -11.82 4.93
C ALA A 340 -33.77 -12.70 5.97
N VAL A 341 -34.54 -13.16 6.93
CA VAL A 341 -34.16 -14.13 7.95
C VAL A 341 -35.36 -15.01 8.28
N ILE A 342 -35.11 -16.26 8.66
CA ILE A 342 -36.14 -17.09 9.28
C ILE A 342 -36.32 -16.60 10.72
N ASP A 343 -37.51 -16.12 11.06
CA ASP A 343 -37.81 -15.55 12.38
C ASP A 343 -38.22 -16.67 13.35
N ARG A 344 -39.24 -17.44 12.99
CA ARG A 344 -39.79 -18.53 13.80
C ARG A 344 -40.54 -19.53 12.93
N PRO A 345 -40.84 -20.74 13.41
CA PRO A 345 -41.73 -21.64 12.74
C PRO A 345 -43.23 -21.23 12.99
N ASN A 346 -44.09 -21.50 12.03
CA ASN A 346 -45.53 -21.43 12.15
C ASN A 346 -46.09 -22.62 12.95
N SER A 347 -47.38 -22.67 13.21
CA SER A 347 -48.07 -23.75 13.94
C SER A 347 -48.00 -25.10 13.26
N ASP A 348 -47.81 -25.17 11.96
CA ASP A 348 -47.62 -26.37 11.15
C ASP A 348 -46.13 -26.75 10.97
N GLY A 349 -45.19 -25.97 11.53
CA GLY A 349 -43.75 -26.18 11.43
C GLY A 349 -43.11 -25.46 10.24
N SER A 350 -43.88 -24.84 9.37
CA SER A 350 -43.37 -24.06 8.22
C SER A 350 -42.69 -22.77 8.65
N PRO A 351 -41.61 -22.31 7.95
CA PRO A 351 -40.90 -21.11 8.34
C PRO A 351 -41.70 -19.82 8.11
N ILE A 352 -41.59 -18.89 9.06
CA ILE A 352 -41.97 -17.49 8.90
C ILE A 352 -40.72 -16.68 8.62
N TYR A 353 -40.71 -15.96 7.53
CA TYR A 353 -39.62 -15.10 7.13
C TYR A 353 -39.86 -13.65 7.50
N LYS A 354 -38.81 -12.89 7.80
CA LYS A 354 -38.86 -11.48 8.14
C LYS A 354 -37.81 -10.70 7.38
N LEU A 355 -38.22 -9.54 6.83
CA LEU A 355 -37.32 -8.64 6.15
C LEU A 355 -36.38 -7.93 7.13
N LYS A 356 -35.11 -7.77 6.69
CA LYS A 356 -34.12 -6.93 7.35
C LYS A 356 -34.09 -5.53 6.76
N LYS A 357 -33.52 -4.57 7.48
CA LYS A 357 -33.36 -3.17 7.05
C LYS A 357 -32.77 -3.05 5.64
N ALA A 358 -31.77 -3.89 5.30
CA ALA A 358 -31.12 -3.88 3.99
C ALA A 358 -32.09 -4.08 2.82
N ALA A 359 -33.17 -4.87 3.00
CA ALA A 359 -34.21 -5.07 1.99
C ALA A 359 -35.04 -3.80 1.74
N TYR A 360 -35.44 -3.13 2.81
CA TYR A 360 -36.18 -1.85 2.71
C TYR A 360 -35.34 -0.77 2.02
N ASP A 361 -34.05 -0.64 2.44
CA ASP A 361 -33.10 0.30 1.84
C ASP A 361 -32.89 0.02 0.33
N TYR A 362 -32.86 -1.26 -0.06
CA TYR A 362 -32.77 -1.68 -1.46
C TYR A 362 -34.04 -1.30 -2.24
N VAL A 363 -35.21 -1.66 -1.76
CA VAL A 363 -36.50 -1.35 -2.43
C VAL A 363 -36.74 0.16 -2.58
N GLU A 364 -36.37 0.93 -1.55
CA GLU A 364 -36.46 2.40 -1.60
C GLU A 364 -35.52 2.97 -2.67
N SER A 365 -34.30 2.39 -2.81
CA SER A 365 -33.37 2.77 -3.87
C SER A 365 -33.94 2.54 -5.29
N LEU A 366 -34.77 1.52 -5.51
CA LEU A 366 -35.42 1.25 -6.79
C LEU A 366 -36.47 2.30 -7.17
N LYS A 367 -37.16 2.90 -6.18
CA LYS A 367 -38.18 3.95 -6.39
C LYS A 367 -37.57 5.25 -6.90
N ILE A 368 -36.35 5.60 -6.44
CA ILE A 368 -35.63 6.81 -6.82
C ILE A 368 -35.23 6.79 -8.30
N TRP A 369 -34.92 5.63 -8.87
CA TRP A 369 -34.53 5.48 -10.28
C TRP A 369 -35.71 5.60 -11.27
N GLN A 370 -36.93 5.29 -10.85
CA GLN A 370 -38.13 5.41 -11.69
C GLN A 370 -38.68 6.84 -11.76
N SER A 371 -38.27 7.74 -10.85
CA SER A 371 -38.68 9.14 -10.79
C SER A 371 -37.69 10.13 -11.41
N GLY A 372 -36.53 9.68 -11.93
CA GLY A 372 -35.45 10.50 -12.48
C GLY A 372 -35.14 10.22 -13.96
N GLY A 373 -36.05 9.57 -14.70
CA GLY A 373 -35.95 9.31 -16.15
C GLY A 373 -36.72 10.32 -16.97
#